data_7396dfe329920e4cf113309ae595534e
#
_entry.id   7396dfe329920e4cf113309ae595534e
#
_cell.length_a   1.000
_cell.length_b   1.000
_cell.length_c   1.000
_cell.angle_alpha   90.00
_cell.angle_beta   90.00
_cell.angle_gamma   90.00
#
_symmetry.space_group_name_H-M   'P 1'
#
loop_
_entity.id
_entity.type
_entity.pdbx_description
1 polymer ?
#
loop_
_entity_poly.entity_id
_entity_poly.type
_entity_poly.pdbx_seq_one_letter_code
_entity_poly.pdbx_strand_id
1 'polypeptide(L)'
;GTGEDQMKLADQVIDPYENEAFPYKKETVYEVKTSTGNGIITFAKQFVGRPYVWGGNSLTDGIDCSHFVWQILTRCGAYDGEYTTSGGWRSLGTEVASLDEARAGDVICYNGHVALYDGEGKIVEALNENAGITCDRPVDCDTILTIRRFAADDEIGGTNAEKIWNYFLMHGFTKEGAAGIMGNIANEASTDLNPTLLEYGSTSRTSLSG
;
A
#
# COMPACT_ATOMS: atom_id res chain seq x y z
N GLY A 1 25.93 -14.38 0.13
CA GLY A 1 25.36 -13.05 0.27
C GLY A 1 24.31 -13.07 1.35
N THR A 2 24.57 -12.39 2.43
CA THR A 2 23.70 -12.29 3.59
C THR A 2 22.59 -11.29 3.26
N GLY A 3 21.37 -11.51 3.73
CA GLY A 3 20.18 -10.69 3.45
C GLY A 3 20.22 -9.23 3.93
N GLU A 4 21.38 -8.74 4.32
CA GLU A 4 21.65 -7.34 4.71
C GLU A 4 21.84 -6.41 3.50
N ASP A 5 22.15 -6.95 2.31
CA ASP A 5 22.37 -6.13 1.11
C ASP A 5 21.10 -5.70 0.39
N GLN A 6 19.92 -6.14 0.83
CA GLN A 6 18.64 -5.76 0.24
C GLN A 6 17.92 -4.64 1.00
N MET A 7 18.41 -4.25 2.15
CA MET A 7 17.96 -3.08 2.89
C MET A 7 18.98 -1.95 2.73
N LYS A 8 19.21 -1.48 1.51
CA LYS A 8 19.72 -0.13 1.37
C LYS A 8 18.60 0.81 1.75
N LEU A 9 18.70 1.32 2.98
CA LEU A 9 18.08 2.58 3.33
C LEU A 9 18.25 3.54 2.16
N ALA A 10 17.18 4.25 1.80
CA ALA A 10 17.33 5.51 1.11
C ALA A 10 18.08 6.42 2.09
N ASP A 11 19.41 6.28 2.09
CA ASP A 11 20.29 7.04 2.95
C ASP A 11 20.23 8.51 2.53
N GLN A 12 19.93 9.36 3.52
CA GLN A 12 20.00 10.81 3.46
C GLN A 12 18.84 11.51 2.70
N VAL A 13 17.66 11.39 3.24
CA VAL A 13 16.80 12.56 3.24
C VAL A 13 17.23 13.41 4.44
N ILE A 14 18.09 14.38 4.18
CA ILE A 14 18.32 15.48 5.13
C ILE A 14 17.01 16.24 5.14
N ASP A 15 16.23 16.12 6.20
CA ASP A 15 15.02 16.89 6.41
C ASP A 15 15.43 18.33 6.74
N PRO A 16 15.26 19.32 5.82
CA PRO A 16 15.60 20.71 6.12
C PRO A 16 14.55 21.37 7.05
N TYR A 17 13.48 20.65 7.39
CA TYR A 17 12.39 21.13 8.23
C TYR A 17 12.30 20.35 9.55
N GLU A 18 13.37 20.33 10.33
CA GLU A 18 13.26 20.12 11.78
C GLU A 18 12.50 21.31 12.39
N ASN A 19 11.22 21.44 12.06
CA ASN A 19 10.37 22.45 12.61
C ASN A 19 9.49 21.82 13.68
N GLU A 20 9.59 22.30 14.91
CA GLU A 20 8.86 21.83 16.10
C GLU A 20 7.32 21.82 15.94
N ALA A 21 6.79 22.41 14.85
CA ALA A 21 5.36 22.48 14.57
C ALA A 21 4.77 21.14 14.07
N PHE A 22 5.60 20.22 13.58
CA PHE A 22 5.18 18.89 13.16
C PHE A 22 6.05 17.86 13.86
N PRO A 23 5.54 17.15 14.88
CA PRO A 23 6.29 16.09 15.57
C PRO A 23 6.49 14.92 14.63
N TYR A 24 7.48 15.06 13.76
CA TYR A 24 7.85 14.08 12.77
C TYR A 24 8.77 13.04 13.41
N LYS A 25 8.29 11.81 13.51
CA LYS A 25 9.17 10.67 13.76
C LYS A 25 9.91 10.36 12.46
N LYS A 26 11.22 10.49 12.48
CA LYS A 26 12.10 10.00 11.41
C LYS A 26 11.98 8.48 11.34
N GLU A 27 10.94 8.01 10.66
CA GLU A 27 10.79 6.59 10.37
C GLU A 27 11.59 6.27 9.11
N THR A 28 12.31 5.17 9.16
CA THR A 28 13.08 4.66 8.02
C THR A 28 12.11 4.28 6.91
N VAL A 29 12.19 4.98 5.78
CA VAL A 29 11.39 4.67 4.60
C VAL A 29 11.95 3.41 3.94
N TYR A 30 11.23 2.30 4.02
CA TYR A 30 11.60 1.08 3.31
C TYR A 30 11.05 1.14 1.88
N GLU A 31 11.90 0.93 0.89
CA GLU A 31 11.43 0.67 -0.47
C GLU A 31 10.75 -0.71 -0.51
N VAL A 32 9.44 -0.70 -0.57
CA VAL A 32 8.67 -1.93 -0.83
C VAL A 32 8.42 -1.99 -2.33
N LYS A 33 9.25 -2.72 -3.05
CA LYS A 33 9.06 -3.00 -4.49
C LYS A 33 7.96 -4.05 -4.65
N THR A 34 6.72 -3.61 -4.68
CA THR A 34 5.57 -4.45 -4.96
C THR A 34 4.52 -3.64 -5.71
N SER A 35 4.10 -4.14 -6.86
CA SER A 35 3.04 -3.55 -7.65
C SER A 35 1.63 -4.02 -7.24
N THR A 36 1.52 -4.79 -6.15
CA THR A 36 0.21 -5.19 -5.60
C THR A 36 -0.49 -4.02 -4.95
N GLY A 37 -1.82 -4.03 -4.95
CA GLY A 37 -2.61 -2.93 -4.39
C GLY A 37 -2.29 -2.65 -2.92
N ASN A 38 -2.22 -3.69 -2.09
CA ASN A 38 -1.87 -3.56 -0.68
C ASN A 38 -0.43 -3.05 -0.48
N GLY A 39 0.51 -3.48 -1.33
CA GLY A 39 1.88 -3.00 -1.28
C GLY A 39 1.99 -1.52 -1.61
N ILE A 40 1.26 -1.05 -2.61
CA ILE A 40 1.15 0.36 -2.99
C ILE A 40 0.66 1.19 -1.80
N ILE A 41 -0.41 0.74 -1.12
CA ILE A 41 -0.99 1.46 0.03
C ILE A 41 -0.06 1.42 1.24
N THR A 42 0.58 0.29 1.52
CA THR A 42 1.57 0.18 2.59
C THR A 42 2.73 1.15 2.37
N PHE A 43 3.22 1.25 1.13
CA PHE A 43 4.27 2.20 0.79
C PHE A 43 3.78 3.66 0.89
N ALA A 44 2.60 3.98 0.37
CA ALA A 44 2.04 5.32 0.43
C ALA A 44 1.84 5.82 1.87
N LYS A 45 1.37 4.96 2.78
CA LYS A 45 1.13 5.28 4.19
C LYS A 45 2.40 5.67 4.97
N GLN A 46 3.60 5.31 4.48
CA GLN A 46 4.86 5.73 5.12
C GLN A 46 5.10 7.25 5.06
N PHE A 47 4.43 7.93 4.16
CA PHE A 47 4.58 9.38 3.96
C PHE A 47 3.50 10.22 4.64
N VAL A 48 2.57 9.59 5.37
CA VAL A 48 1.52 10.31 6.11
C VAL A 48 2.16 11.30 7.10
N GLY A 49 1.64 12.54 7.11
CA GLY A 49 2.17 13.64 7.89
C GLY A 49 3.26 14.47 7.19
N ARG A 50 3.73 14.06 6.00
CA ARG A 50 4.65 14.88 5.20
C ARG A 50 3.94 16.07 4.57
N PRO A 51 4.67 17.15 4.27
CA PRO A 51 4.06 18.38 3.79
C PRO A 51 3.48 18.24 2.37
N TYR A 52 2.41 18.98 2.13
CA TYR A 52 1.92 19.27 0.80
C TYR A 52 2.57 20.57 0.27
N VAL A 53 3.00 20.55 -0.98
CA VAL A 53 3.46 21.74 -1.72
C VAL A 53 2.86 21.70 -3.11
N TRP A 54 2.15 22.75 -3.51
CA TRP A 54 1.59 22.85 -4.87
C TRP A 54 2.71 22.80 -5.91
N GLY A 55 2.62 21.86 -6.86
CA GLY A 55 3.66 21.61 -7.86
C GLY A 55 4.91 20.91 -7.30
N GLY A 56 4.92 20.58 -6.01
CA GLY A 56 6.01 19.84 -5.37
C GLY A 56 6.06 18.38 -5.82
N ASN A 57 7.27 17.80 -5.84
CA ASN A 57 7.54 16.45 -6.32
C ASN A 57 8.50 15.68 -5.39
N SER A 58 8.53 15.99 -4.11
CA SER A 58 9.33 15.30 -3.11
C SER A 58 8.43 14.65 -2.08
N LEU A 59 8.50 13.33 -1.92
CA LEU A 59 7.71 12.59 -0.92
C LEU A 59 8.01 13.02 0.51
N THR A 60 9.12 13.69 0.74
CA THR A 60 9.58 14.10 2.07
C THR A 60 9.54 15.60 2.30
N ASP A 61 9.84 16.41 1.27
CA ASP A 61 10.00 17.86 1.39
C ASP A 61 8.79 18.65 0.91
N GLY A 62 7.86 17.99 0.23
CA GLY A 62 6.61 18.56 -0.23
C GLY A 62 6.19 18.07 -1.60
N ILE A 63 4.95 17.64 -1.68
CA ILE A 63 4.38 17.01 -2.86
C ILE A 63 2.93 17.41 -3.04
N ASP A 64 2.45 17.54 -4.30
CA ASP A 64 1.03 17.67 -4.58
C ASP A 64 0.35 16.32 -4.85
N CYS A 65 -0.97 16.32 -4.99
CA CYS A 65 -1.76 15.10 -5.13
C CYS A 65 -1.36 14.26 -6.35
N SER A 66 -1.10 14.90 -7.48
CA SER A 66 -0.79 14.20 -8.73
C SER A 66 0.64 13.65 -8.77
N HIS A 67 1.60 14.38 -8.23
CA HIS A 67 2.96 13.90 -8.05
C HIS A 67 3.03 12.79 -7.00
N PHE A 68 2.22 12.87 -5.94
CA PHE A 68 2.14 11.82 -4.93
C PHE A 68 1.73 10.48 -5.55
N VAL A 69 0.62 10.44 -6.28
CA VAL A 69 0.16 9.23 -6.98
C VAL A 69 1.24 8.74 -7.95
N TRP A 70 1.85 9.64 -8.75
CA TRP A 70 2.91 9.28 -9.69
C TRP A 70 4.13 8.67 -9.00
N GLN A 71 4.65 9.31 -7.95
CA GLN A 71 5.80 8.82 -7.19
C GLN A 71 5.54 7.46 -6.54
N ILE A 72 4.37 7.28 -5.95
CA ILE A 72 4.01 6.01 -5.30
C ILE A 72 3.91 4.89 -6.34
N LEU A 73 3.14 5.07 -7.40
CA LEU A 73 2.93 4.04 -8.42
C LEU A 73 4.24 3.68 -9.16
N THR A 74 5.06 4.68 -9.49
CA THR A 74 6.34 4.46 -10.18
C THR A 74 7.33 3.71 -9.29
N ARG A 75 7.45 4.09 -8.03
CA ARG A 75 8.37 3.43 -7.09
C ARG A 75 7.94 2.00 -6.76
N CYS A 76 6.64 1.74 -6.75
CA CYS A 76 6.10 0.39 -6.60
C CYS A 76 6.20 -0.46 -7.88
N GLY A 77 6.59 0.13 -9.02
CA GLY A 77 6.64 -0.56 -10.30
C GLY A 77 5.27 -0.87 -10.92
N ALA A 78 4.21 -0.18 -10.44
CA ALA A 78 2.86 -0.30 -10.97
C ALA A 78 2.61 0.61 -12.18
N TYR A 79 3.43 1.64 -12.36
CA TYR A 79 3.37 2.57 -13.48
C TYR A 79 4.80 2.97 -13.91
N ASP A 80 5.05 3.00 -15.20
CA ASP A 80 6.35 3.35 -15.80
C ASP A 80 6.27 4.57 -16.76
N GLY A 81 5.11 5.22 -16.80
CA GLY A 81 4.88 6.37 -17.67
C GLY A 81 5.33 7.70 -17.07
N GLU A 82 5.26 8.71 -17.92
CA GLU A 82 5.58 10.08 -17.54
C GLU A 82 4.57 10.65 -16.53
N TYR A 83 5.02 11.67 -15.79
CA TYR A 83 4.13 12.42 -14.89
C TYR A 83 2.93 13.02 -15.64
N THR A 84 1.79 13.03 -14.97
CA THR A 84 0.59 13.72 -15.45
C THR A 84 -0.16 14.41 -14.30
N THR A 85 -1.01 15.38 -14.67
CA THR A 85 -1.84 16.12 -13.70
C THR A 85 -2.99 15.27 -13.17
N SER A 86 -3.68 15.74 -12.12
CA SER A 86 -4.88 15.08 -11.58
C SER A 86 -5.96 14.81 -12.66
N GLY A 87 -6.07 15.70 -13.67
CA GLY A 87 -6.95 15.48 -14.81
C GLY A 87 -6.48 14.40 -15.78
N GLY A 88 -5.17 14.27 -15.97
CA GLY A 88 -4.59 13.28 -16.87
C GLY A 88 -4.72 11.85 -16.37
N TRP A 89 -4.69 11.63 -15.05
CA TRP A 89 -4.90 10.32 -14.45
C TRP A 89 -6.21 9.65 -14.86
N ARG A 90 -7.24 10.43 -15.20
CA ARG A 90 -8.55 9.93 -15.62
C ARG A 90 -8.53 9.06 -16.88
N SER A 91 -7.49 9.17 -17.69
CA SER A 91 -7.38 8.49 -18.99
C SER A 91 -6.33 7.39 -18.99
N LEU A 92 -5.65 7.16 -17.86
CA LEU A 92 -4.56 6.19 -17.74
C LEU A 92 -5.02 4.94 -16.99
N GLY A 93 -4.26 3.85 -17.14
CA GLY A 93 -4.56 2.57 -16.49
C GLY A 93 -5.89 1.94 -16.96
N THR A 94 -6.36 0.94 -16.24
CA THR A 94 -7.62 0.24 -16.51
C THR A 94 -8.75 0.89 -15.76
N GLU A 95 -9.88 1.14 -16.42
CA GLU A 95 -11.09 1.67 -15.77
C GLU A 95 -11.73 0.63 -14.85
N VAL A 96 -12.11 1.05 -13.65
CA VAL A 96 -12.89 0.27 -12.68
C VAL A 96 -14.31 0.80 -12.69
N ALA A 97 -15.29 -0.06 -12.94
CA ALA A 97 -16.64 0.35 -13.27
C ALA A 97 -17.39 0.99 -12.10
N SER A 98 -17.08 0.61 -10.87
CA SER A 98 -17.76 1.12 -9.67
C SER A 98 -16.84 1.07 -8.44
N LEU A 99 -17.23 1.78 -7.38
CA LEU A 99 -16.54 1.72 -6.08
C LEU A 99 -16.63 0.31 -5.46
N ASP A 100 -17.68 -0.44 -5.74
CA ASP A 100 -17.82 -1.82 -5.24
C ASP A 100 -16.79 -2.78 -5.85
N GLU A 101 -16.25 -2.43 -7.02
CA GLU A 101 -15.17 -3.19 -7.69
C GLU A 101 -13.79 -2.63 -7.38
N ALA A 102 -13.73 -1.50 -6.67
CA ALA A 102 -12.46 -0.87 -6.33
C ALA A 102 -11.69 -1.70 -5.30
N ARG A 103 -10.36 -1.69 -5.44
CA ARG A 103 -9.42 -2.43 -4.58
C ARG A 103 -8.34 -1.49 -4.06
N ALA A 104 -7.64 -1.91 -3.03
CA ALA A 104 -6.47 -1.20 -2.55
C ALA A 104 -5.51 -0.88 -3.71
N GLY A 105 -4.94 0.33 -3.70
CA GLY A 105 -4.03 0.81 -4.73
C GLY A 105 -4.68 1.37 -5.99
N ASP A 106 -6.01 1.30 -6.14
CA ASP A 106 -6.73 1.97 -7.22
C ASP A 106 -6.64 3.49 -7.05
N VAL A 107 -6.52 4.19 -8.17
CA VAL A 107 -6.47 5.65 -8.23
C VAL A 107 -7.89 6.20 -8.31
N ILE A 108 -8.29 6.99 -7.33
CA ILE A 108 -9.58 7.68 -7.30
C ILE A 108 -9.40 9.08 -7.86
N CYS A 109 -10.12 9.40 -8.91
CA CYS A 109 -10.06 10.69 -9.58
C CYS A 109 -11.29 11.53 -9.24
N TYR A 110 -11.05 12.69 -8.64
CA TYR A 110 -12.04 13.71 -8.33
C TYR A 110 -11.88 14.94 -9.25
N ASN A 111 -12.69 15.96 -9.05
CA ASN A 111 -12.51 17.21 -9.76
C ASN A 111 -11.31 17.99 -9.20
N GLY A 112 -10.24 18.08 -9.98
CA GLY A 112 -9.01 18.78 -9.58
C GLY A 112 -8.15 18.06 -8.55
N HIS A 113 -8.49 16.81 -8.18
CA HIS A 113 -7.77 16.05 -7.17
C HIS A 113 -7.67 14.55 -7.53
N VAL A 114 -6.68 13.88 -6.95
CA VAL A 114 -6.45 12.45 -7.15
C VAL A 114 -5.87 11.83 -5.87
N ALA A 115 -6.28 10.59 -5.57
CA ALA A 115 -5.88 9.87 -4.37
C ALA A 115 -5.72 8.36 -4.64
N LEU A 116 -5.15 7.62 -3.70
CA LEU A 116 -5.06 6.16 -3.72
C LEU A 116 -6.10 5.56 -2.77
N TYR A 117 -6.89 4.60 -3.24
CA TYR A 117 -7.88 3.89 -2.43
C TYR A 117 -7.20 2.87 -1.52
N ASP A 118 -7.56 2.83 -0.25
CA ASP A 118 -6.95 1.91 0.72
C ASP A 118 -7.59 0.51 0.73
N GLY A 119 -8.69 0.32 -0.01
CA GLY A 119 -9.45 -0.94 -0.03
C GLY A 119 -10.49 -1.07 1.08
N GLU A 120 -10.53 -0.14 2.04
CA GLU A 120 -11.37 -0.19 3.23
C GLU A 120 -12.27 1.04 3.41
N GLY A 121 -12.54 1.76 2.31
CA GLY A 121 -13.41 2.92 2.31
C GLY A 121 -12.72 4.25 2.53
N LYS A 122 -11.39 4.30 2.59
CA LYS A 122 -10.61 5.52 2.78
C LYS A 122 -9.60 5.73 1.65
N ILE A 123 -8.98 6.91 1.66
CA ILE A 123 -7.97 7.28 0.69
C ILE A 123 -6.68 7.73 1.35
N VAL A 124 -5.56 7.47 0.66
CA VAL A 124 -4.24 8.02 0.98
C VAL A 124 -3.92 9.08 -0.07
N GLU A 125 -3.63 10.29 0.36
CA GLU A 125 -3.54 11.45 -0.53
C GLU A 125 -2.61 12.55 -0.01
N ALA A 126 -2.02 13.33 -0.90
CA ALA A 126 -1.49 14.65 -0.56
C ALA A 126 -2.64 15.66 -0.68
N LEU A 127 -3.20 16.11 0.47
CA LEU A 127 -4.48 16.82 0.50
C LEU A 127 -4.35 18.32 0.22
N ASN A 128 -3.65 19.05 1.06
CA ASN A 128 -3.41 20.49 0.94
C ASN A 128 -2.32 20.94 1.92
N GLU A 129 -1.94 22.23 1.86
CA GLU A 129 -0.86 22.81 2.65
C GLU A 129 -1.08 22.74 4.17
N ASN A 130 -2.33 22.65 4.65
CA ASN A 130 -2.64 22.56 6.07
C ASN A 130 -2.58 21.12 6.61
N ALA A 131 -2.94 20.16 5.78
CA ALA A 131 -3.08 18.76 6.19
C ALA A 131 -1.88 17.89 5.78
N GLY A 132 -1.16 18.27 4.72
CA GLY A 132 -0.11 17.44 4.17
C GLY A 132 -0.63 16.14 3.53
N ILE A 133 0.13 15.07 3.71
CA ILE A 133 -0.28 13.72 3.28
C ILE A 133 -1.12 13.08 4.38
N THR A 134 -2.31 12.57 4.04
CA THR A 134 -3.28 11.96 4.97
C THR A 134 -3.75 10.59 4.50
N CYS A 135 -4.39 9.81 5.40
CA CYS A 135 -4.93 8.49 5.07
C CYS A 135 -6.28 8.18 5.75
N ASP A 136 -6.99 9.19 6.22
CA ASP A 136 -8.18 9.04 7.08
C ASP A 136 -9.47 9.55 6.46
N ARG A 137 -9.40 10.24 5.30
CA ARG A 137 -10.61 10.73 4.62
C ARG A 137 -11.36 9.57 3.95
N PRO A 138 -12.71 9.57 4.04
CA PRO A 138 -13.52 8.59 3.32
C PRO A 138 -13.40 8.80 1.80
N VAL A 139 -13.48 7.71 1.04
CA VAL A 139 -13.34 7.71 -0.42
C VAL A 139 -14.45 8.51 -1.12
N ASP A 140 -15.62 8.62 -0.50
CA ASP A 140 -16.78 9.38 -0.97
C ASP A 140 -16.83 10.83 -0.46
N CYS A 141 -15.69 11.34 0.02
CA CYS A 141 -15.57 12.72 0.53
C CYS A 141 -15.82 13.80 -0.53
N ASP A 142 -15.79 13.44 -1.81
CA ASP A 142 -16.14 14.28 -2.96
C ASP A 142 -16.69 13.39 -4.10
N THR A 143 -17.21 14.00 -5.17
CA THR A 143 -17.72 13.27 -6.33
C THR A 143 -16.62 12.53 -7.06
N ILE A 144 -16.68 11.20 -7.08
CA ILE A 144 -15.78 10.34 -7.84
C ILE A 144 -16.12 10.46 -9.33
N LEU A 145 -15.16 10.88 -10.14
CA LEU A 145 -15.34 11.02 -11.59
C LEU A 145 -14.97 9.73 -12.34
N THR A 146 -13.93 9.05 -11.90
CA THR A 146 -13.52 7.74 -12.41
C THR A 146 -12.55 7.08 -11.43
N ILE A 147 -12.44 5.77 -11.51
CA ILE A 147 -11.50 4.95 -10.75
C ILE A 147 -10.58 4.26 -11.75
N ARG A 148 -9.29 4.28 -11.52
CA ARG A 148 -8.28 3.75 -12.44
C ARG A 148 -7.36 2.76 -11.75
N ARG A 149 -7.16 1.58 -12.32
CA ARG A 149 -6.31 0.51 -11.79
C ARG A 149 -4.99 0.46 -12.51
N PHE A 150 -3.91 0.43 -11.73
CA PHE A 150 -2.53 0.23 -12.15
C PHE A 150 -1.91 -0.97 -11.43
N ALA A 151 -2.41 -1.28 -10.23
CA ALA A 151 -1.92 -2.41 -9.46
C ALA A 151 -2.04 -3.71 -10.27
N ALA A 152 -1.01 -4.54 -10.19
CA ALA A 152 -1.14 -5.93 -10.57
C ALA A 152 -2.23 -6.58 -9.71
N ASP A 153 -2.95 -7.53 -10.29
CA ASP A 153 -3.87 -8.35 -9.49
C ASP A 153 -3.11 -8.88 -8.27
N ASP A 154 -3.78 -8.88 -7.11
CA ASP A 154 -3.23 -9.43 -5.87
C ASP A 154 -3.02 -10.96 -5.97
N GLU A 155 -2.73 -11.44 -7.17
CA GLU A 155 -2.10 -12.74 -7.32
C GLU A 155 -0.72 -12.61 -6.68
N ILE A 156 -0.71 -12.83 -5.36
CA ILE A 156 0.53 -13.13 -4.66
C ILE A 156 1.05 -14.37 -5.38
N GLY A 157 1.83 -14.16 -6.43
CA GLY A 157 2.44 -15.23 -7.20
C GLY A 157 3.26 -16.13 -6.28
N GLY A 158 3.36 -17.40 -6.60
CA GLY A 158 4.13 -18.32 -5.80
C GLY A 158 3.29 -19.42 -5.13
N THR A 159 3.97 -20.22 -4.34
CA THR A 159 3.37 -21.27 -3.52
C THR A 159 2.47 -20.66 -2.44
N ASN A 160 1.56 -21.45 -1.88
CA ASN A 160 0.73 -21.00 -0.76
C ASN A 160 1.56 -20.49 0.41
N ALA A 161 2.74 -21.05 0.65
CA ALA A 161 3.69 -20.59 1.65
C ALA A 161 4.17 -19.15 1.38
N GLU A 162 4.54 -18.85 0.11
CA GLU A 162 4.96 -17.49 -0.28
C GLU A 162 3.81 -16.50 -0.19
N LYS A 163 2.60 -16.91 -0.54
CA LYS A 163 1.39 -16.07 -0.39
C LYS A 163 1.14 -15.69 1.06
N ILE A 164 1.16 -16.66 1.97
CA ILE A 164 0.96 -16.44 3.41
C ILE A 164 2.12 -15.60 3.99
N TRP A 165 3.36 -15.87 3.60
CA TRP A 165 4.53 -15.10 4.00
C TRP A 165 4.41 -13.63 3.62
N ASN A 166 4.10 -13.36 2.35
CA ASN A 166 3.92 -12.01 1.84
C ASN A 166 2.75 -11.31 2.52
N TYR A 167 1.64 -12.02 2.79
CA TYR A 167 0.51 -11.50 3.55
C TYR A 167 0.95 -10.95 4.92
N PHE A 168 1.72 -11.71 5.69
CA PHE A 168 2.18 -11.26 7.00
C PHE A 168 3.10 -10.05 6.90
N LEU A 169 4.03 -10.03 5.96
CA LEU A 169 4.92 -8.88 5.77
C LEU A 169 4.14 -7.61 5.38
N MET A 170 3.14 -7.75 4.52
CA MET A 170 2.26 -6.66 4.11
C MET A 170 1.41 -6.10 5.25
N HIS A 171 1.09 -6.93 6.25
CA HIS A 171 0.33 -6.52 7.44
C HIS A 171 1.24 -6.12 8.62
N GLY A 172 2.49 -5.78 8.33
CA GLY A 172 3.41 -5.19 9.31
C GLY A 172 4.07 -6.19 10.27
N PHE A 173 3.99 -7.47 10.00
CA PHE A 173 4.74 -8.46 10.78
C PHE A 173 6.23 -8.38 10.43
N THR A 174 7.10 -8.53 11.44
CA THR A 174 8.52 -8.70 11.18
C THR A 174 8.79 -10.05 10.50
N LYS A 175 9.93 -10.19 9.83
CA LYS A 175 10.32 -11.46 9.20
C LYS A 175 10.38 -12.61 10.22
N GLU A 176 10.85 -12.32 11.42
CA GLU A 176 10.93 -13.29 12.53
C GLU A 176 9.52 -13.69 13.01
N GLY A 177 8.62 -12.71 13.15
CA GLY A 177 7.22 -12.95 13.51
C GLY A 177 6.50 -13.78 12.44
N ALA A 178 6.64 -13.43 11.18
CA ALA A 178 6.09 -14.17 10.06
C ALA A 178 6.65 -15.61 10.00
N ALA A 179 7.96 -15.78 10.19
CA ALA A 179 8.60 -17.11 10.20
C ALA A 179 8.08 -17.99 11.34
N GLY A 180 7.89 -17.42 12.54
CA GLY A 180 7.33 -18.15 13.67
C GLY A 180 5.90 -18.65 13.42
N ILE A 181 5.04 -17.81 12.85
CA ILE A 181 3.67 -18.17 12.50
C ILE A 181 3.66 -19.22 11.38
N MET A 182 4.48 -19.03 10.33
CA MET A 182 4.60 -20.00 9.24
C MET A 182 5.07 -21.36 9.71
N GLY A 183 6.01 -21.41 10.67
CA GLY A 183 6.46 -22.68 11.28
C GLY A 183 5.33 -23.43 12.00
N ASN A 184 4.46 -22.73 12.73
CA ASN A 184 3.30 -23.32 13.37
C ASN A 184 2.27 -23.83 12.36
N ILE A 185 1.95 -23.02 11.34
CA ILE A 185 1.01 -23.40 10.27
C ILE A 185 1.53 -24.64 9.50
N ALA A 186 2.82 -24.72 9.22
CA ALA A 186 3.42 -25.86 8.52
C ALA A 186 3.36 -27.16 9.33
N ASN A 187 3.36 -27.08 10.66
CA ASN A 187 3.19 -28.23 11.54
C ASN A 187 1.75 -28.74 11.63
N GLU A 188 0.77 -27.86 11.45
CA GLU A 188 -0.66 -28.17 11.61
C GLU A 188 -1.36 -28.44 10.27
N ALA A 189 -0.87 -27.85 9.17
CA ALA A 189 -1.41 -28.02 7.84
C ALA A 189 -0.59 -29.07 7.06
N SER A 190 -1.25 -29.81 6.18
CA SER A 190 -0.53 -30.63 5.19
C SER A 190 0.43 -29.76 4.38
N THR A 191 1.48 -30.38 3.84
CA THR A 191 2.66 -29.73 3.24
C THR A 191 2.42 -28.72 2.13
N ASP A 192 1.19 -28.55 1.65
CA ASP A 192 0.82 -27.59 0.60
C ASP A 192 0.28 -26.24 1.11
N LEU A 193 0.11 -26.09 2.43
CA LEU A 193 -0.37 -24.85 3.08
C LEU A 193 -1.61 -24.25 2.36
N ASN A 194 -2.56 -25.09 1.99
CA ASN A 194 -3.75 -24.66 1.25
C ASN A 194 -4.61 -23.74 2.14
N PRO A 195 -4.80 -22.45 1.79
CA PRO A 195 -5.56 -21.50 2.62
C PRO A 195 -7.03 -21.89 2.79
N THR A 196 -7.64 -22.65 1.89
CA THR A 196 -9.01 -23.15 2.04
C THR A 196 -9.16 -24.16 3.18
N LEU A 197 -8.10 -24.80 3.64
CA LEU A 197 -8.11 -25.69 4.79
C LEU A 197 -8.08 -24.90 6.12
N LEU A 198 -7.59 -23.66 6.11
CA LEU A 198 -7.54 -22.79 7.28
C LEU A 198 -8.91 -22.19 7.63
N GLU A 199 -9.79 -21.99 6.65
CA GLU A 199 -11.15 -21.49 6.87
C GLU A 199 -12.11 -22.56 7.46
N TYR A 200 -11.83 -23.84 7.27
CA TYR A 200 -12.69 -24.96 7.70
C TYR A 200 -12.20 -25.73 8.93
N GLY A 201 -11.08 -25.35 9.52
CA GLY A 201 -10.45 -26.07 10.64
C GLY A 201 -11.13 -25.94 12.00
N SER A 202 -12.31 -25.34 12.13
CA SER A 202 -12.95 -25.12 13.45
C SER A 202 -14.19 -25.97 13.75
N THR A 203 -14.63 -26.88 12.89
CA THR A 203 -15.84 -27.67 13.16
C THR A 203 -15.70 -29.15 12.80
N SER A 204 -14.83 -29.85 13.49
CA SER A 204 -14.96 -31.31 13.60
C SER A 204 -14.38 -31.78 14.94
N ARG A 205 -15.04 -31.44 16.05
CA ARG A 205 -14.98 -32.27 17.25
C ARG A 205 -15.80 -33.52 16.97
N THR A 206 -15.18 -34.55 16.47
CA THR A 206 -15.72 -35.87 16.53
C THR A 206 -15.81 -36.26 18.00
N SER A 207 -17.02 -36.41 18.50
CA SER A 207 -17.34 -37.02 19.76
C SER A 207 -16.71 -38.41 19.81
N LEU A 208 -15.75 -38.63 20.69
CA LEU A 208 -15.39 -39.96 21.14
C LEU A 208 -16.50 -40.40 22.10
N SER A 209 -17.41 -41.20 21.60
CA SER A 209 -18.29 -42.06 22.39
C SER A 209 -17.68 -43.46 22.41
N GLY A 210 -17.39 -43.95 23.58
CA GLY A 210 -16.92 -45.30 23.84
C GLY A 210 -16.61 -45.45 25.30
#